data_fd517d2c7a45760cd608583b0d83e0dd
#
_entry.id   fd517d2c7a45760cd608583b0d83e0dd
#
_cell.length_a   1.000
_cell.length_b   1.000
_cell.length_c   1.000
_cell.angle_alpha   90.00
_cell.angle_beta   90.00
_cell.angle_gamma   90.00
#
_symmetry.space_group_name_H-M   'P 1'
#
loop_
_entity.id
_entity.type
_entity.pdbx_description
1 polymer ?
#
loop_
_entity_poly.entity_id
_entity_poly.type
_entity_poly.pdbx_seq_one_letter_code
_entity_poly.pdbx_strand_id
1 'polypeptide(L)'
;GTDSAPHVDALKEHACGCAGCFTATNTLSLLAHVFEEEGALDRLEGFVSRNGPAFYGLPVNSATITLEKRAEPCVWPEKIVSAAGPVTVFNPGFPVHWHVV
;
A
#
# COMPACT_ATOMS: atom_id res chain seq x y z
N GLY A 1 8.21 7.32 -1.51
CA GLY A 1 7.20 7.46 -2.54
C GLY A 1 6.31 6.23 -2.62
N THR A 2 5.17 6.34 -3.23
CA THR A 2 4.22 5.25 -3.31
C THR A 2 4.52 4.26 -4.43
N ASP A 3 5.24 4.66 -5.42
CA ASP A 3 5.71 3.87 -6.58
C ASP A 3 4.98 2.54 -6.82
N SER A 4 3.66 2.61 -6.85
CA SER A 4 2.83 1.44 -7.16
C SER A 4 2.93 1.13 -8.65
N ALA A 5 3.12 -0.15 -8.98
CA ALA A 5 3.38 -0.58 -10.35
C ALA A 5 2.28 -1.54 -10.85
N PRO A 6 1.11 -1.01 -11.28
CA PRO A 6 -0.02 -1.82 -11.73
C PRO A 6 0.12 -2.30 -13.17
N HIS A 7 1.28 -2.85 -13.51
CA HIS A 7 1.47 -3.43 -14.84
C HIS A 7 0.76 -4.78 -14.94
N VAL A 8 0.15 -5.07 -16.10
CA VAL A 8 -0.49 -6.36 -16.33
C VAL A 8 0.55 -7.48 -16.24
N ASP A 9 0.11 -8.66 -15.78
CA ASP A 9 1.00 -9.80 -15.53
C ASP A 9 1.83 -10.18 -16.77
N ALA A 10 1.21 -10.18 -17.95
CA ALA A 10 1.90 -10.51 -19.19
C ALA A 10 3.09 -9.60 -19.49
N LEU A 11 3.03 -8.31 -19.09
CA LEU A 11 4.14 -7.38 -19.27
C LEU A 11 5.23 -7.57 -18.20
N LYS A 12 4.86 -7.95 -16.99
CA LYS A 12 5.83 -8.24 -15.91
C LYS A 12 6.58 -9.53 -16.16
N GLU A 13 5.92 -10.52 -16.74
CA GLU A 13 6.48 -11.84 -17.05
C GLU A 13 7.11 -11.93 -18.44
N HIS A 14 7.42 -10.80 -19.05
CA HIS A 14 8.06 -10.70 -20.34
C HIS A 14 9.59 -10.56 -20.21
N ALA A 15 10.35 -10.90 -21.27
CA ALA A 15 11.81 -10.81 -21.26
C ALA A 15 12.34 -9.40 -20.92
N CYS A 16 11.59 -8.35 -21.29
CA CYS A 16 11.89 -6.96 -20.95
C CYS A 16 11.08 -6.45 -19.77
N GLY A 17 10.49 -7.32 -18.98
CA GLY A 17 9.45 -7.13 -17.99
C GLY A 17 9.38 -5.78 -17.28
N CYS A 18 8.16 -5.36 -16.93
CA CYS A 18 7.92 -4.18 -16.11
C CYS A 18 8.12 -4.51 -14.64
N ALA A 19 9.09 -3.85 -14.00
CA ALA A 19 9.42 -4.10 -12.59
C ALA A 19 8.39 -3.47 -11.63
N GLY A 20 8.46 -3.89 -10.38
CA GLY A 20 7.69 -3.33 -9.28
C GLY A 20 6.49 -4.17 -8.87
N CYS A 21 5.82 -3.71 -7.81
CA CYS A 21 4.66 -4.38 -7.23
C CYS A 21 3.45 -3.46 -7.24
N PHE A 22 2.25 -4.02 -7.41
CA PHE A 22 1.02 -3.26 -7.27
C PHE A 22 0.55 -3.29 -5.82
N THR A 23 0.73 -2.18 -5.10
CA THR A 23 0.42 -2.03 -3.68
C THR A 23 -0.66 -1.00 -3.38
N ALA A 24 -1.21 -0.31 -4.38
CA ALA A 24 -2.15 0.79 -4.15
C ALA A 24 -3.38 0.39 -3.32
N THR A 25 -3.83 -0.86 -3.44
CA THR A 25 -5.01 -1.38 -2.73
C THR A 25 -4.77 -1.62 -1.24
N ASN A 26 -3.52 -1.79 -0.81
CA ASN A 26 -3.20 -2.26 0.55
C ASN A 26 -2.00 -1.56 1.19
N THR A 27 -1.50 -0.49 0.60
CA THR A 27 -0.30 0.21 1.09
C THR A 27 -0.39 0.63 2.56
N LEU A 28 -1.48 1.29 2.96
CA LEU A 28 -1.61 1.78 4.34
C LEU A 28 -1.71 0.65 5.35
N SER A 29 -2.44 -0.41 5.02
CA SER A 29 -2.56 -1.59 5.89
C SER A 29 -1.21 -2.27 6.10
N LEU A 30 -0.42 -2.43 5.04
CA LEU A 30 0.91 -3.00 5.09
C LEU A 30 1.88 -2.12 5.90
N LEU A 31 1.85 -0.82 5.67
CA LEU A 31 2.71 0.11 6.42
C LEU A 31 2.35 0.13 7.91
N ALA A 32 1.08 0.13 8.26
CA ALA A 32 0.65 0.05 9.66
C ALA A 32 1.16 -1.24 10.32
N HIS A 33 1.10 -2.37 9.63
CA HIS A 33 1.63 -3.64 10.12
C HIS A 33 3.13 -3.54 10.41
N VAL A 34 3.91 -3.04 9.47
CA VAL A 34 5.37 -2.91 9.62
C VAL A 34 5.71 -1.94 10.76
N PHE A 35 5.04 -0.79 10.81
CA PHE A 35 5.30 0.20 11.86
C PHE A 35 4.92 -0.31 13.24
N GLU A 36 3.86 -1.11 13.36
CA GLU A 36 3.51 -1.77 14.62
C GLU A 36 4.58 -2.78 15.04
N GLU A 37 5.06 -3.62 14.12
CA GLU A 37 6.12 -4.60 14.42
C GLU A 37 7.39 -3.93 14.92
N GLU A 38 7.74 -2.77 14.37
CA GLU A 38 8.90 -2.01 14.76
C GLU A 38 8.66 -1.10 16.00
N GLY A 39 7.45 -1.14 16.57
CA GLY A 39 7.10 -0.29 17.71
C GLY A 39 7.08 1.21 17.38
N ALA A 40 6.75 1.56 16.13
CA ALA A 40 6.84 2.91 15.60
C ALA A 40 5.51 3.44 15.02
N LEU A 41 4.37 2.93 15.46
CA LEU A 41 3.05 3.39 14.99
C LEU A 41 2.85 4.90 15.15
N ASP A 42 3.39 5.50 16.19
CA ASP A 42 3.33 6.93 16.45
C ASP A 42 4.03 7.77 15.37
N ARG A 43 4.86 7.16 14.54
CA ARG A 43 5.59 7.81 13.46
C ARG A 43 4.95 7.59 12.08
N LEU A 44 3.92 6.75 11.99
CA LEU A 44 3.30 6.42 10.71
C LEU A 44 2.72 7.66 10.01
N GLU A 45 1.99 8.51 10.73
CA GLU A 45 1.43 9.74 10.17
C GLU A 45 2.51 10.65 9.60
N GLY A 46 3.62 10.81 10.30
CA GLY A 46 4.77 11.57 9.81
C GLY A 46 5.27 11.02 8.49
N PHE A 47 5.45 9.70 8.42
CA PHE A 47 5.97 9.03 7.23
C PHE A 47 5.05 9.16 6.01
N VAL A 48 3.75 8.97 6.18
CA VAL A 48 2.81 8.90 5.04
C VAL A 48 2.17 10.24 4.69
N SER A 49 2.11 11.22 5.62
CA SER A 49 1.27 12.40 5.44
C SER A 49 1.95 13.74 5.73
N ARG A 50 2.95 13.80 6.60
CA ARG A 50 3.50 15.07 7.09
C ARG A 50 4.91 15.38 6.58
N ASN A 51 5.80 14.39 6.57
CA ASN A 51 7.21 14.63 6.24
C ASN A 51 7.42 15.05 4.78
N GLY A 52 6.68 14.43 3.85
CA GLY A 52 6.74 14.80 2.44
C GLY A 52 6.32 16.25 2.19
N PRO A 53 5.13 16.67 2.64
CA PRO A 53 4.71 18.07 2.52
C PRO A 53 5.66 19.05 3.19
N ALA A 54 6.20 18.73 4.37
CA ALA A 54 7.17 19.60 5.04
C ALA A 54 8.45 19.78 4.22
N PHE A 55 8.94 18.70 3.62
CA PHE A 55 10.14 18.76 2.76
C PHE A 55 9.90 19.60 1.50
N TYR A 56 8.75 19.44 0.86
CA TYR A 56 8.44 20.13 -0.39
C TYR A 56 7.77 21.51 -0.21
N GLY A 57 7.55 21.94 1.03
CA GLY A 57 6.87 23.23 1.31
C GLY A 57 5.40 23.24 0.90
N LEU A 58 4.74 22.08 0.97
CA LEU A 58 3.33 21.93 0.61
C LEU A 58 2.44 21.91 1.86
N PRO A 59 1.17 22.34 1.76
CA PRO A 59 0.24 22.18 2.88
C PRO A 59 -0.09 20.71 3.13
N VAL A 60 -0.29 20.36 4.39
CA VAL A 60 -0.77 19.03 4.79
C VAL A 60 -2.25 18.90 4.41
N ASN A 61 -2.66 17.75 3.89
CA ASN A 61 -4.07 17.48 3.59
C ASN A 61 -4.92 17.56 4.86
N SER A 62 -6.10 18.19 4.74
CA SER A 62 -7.05 18.31 5.86
C SER A 62 -7.92 17.06 6.04
N ALA A 63 -8.15 16.29 4.97
CA ALA A 63 -8.88 15.03 5.06
C ALA A 63 -8.04 13.97 5.78
N THR A 64 -8.72 13.08 6.49
CA THR A 64 -8.07 12.01 7.26
C THR A 64 -8.57 10.64 6.84
N ILE A 65 -7.72 9.64 7.02
CA ILE A 65 -8.06 8.22 6.86
C ILE A 65 -7.90 7.57 8.23
N THR A 66 -8.84 6.72 8.60
CA THR A 66 -8.78 5.96 9.84
C THR A 66 -8.36 4.53 9.57
N LEU A 67 -7.38 4.05 10.32
CA LEU A 67 -6.97 2.65 10.33
C LEU A 67 -7.42 2.03 11.63
N GLU A 68 -8.06 0.86 11.54
CA GLU A 68 -8.55 0.11 12.70
C GLU A 68 -7.94 -1.29 12.69
N LYS A 69 -7.34 -1.66 13.83
CA LYS A 69 -6.83 -3.03 14.01
C LYS A 69 -7.98 -3.93 14.43
N ARG A 70 -8.20 -5.01 13.67
CA ARG A 70 -9.27 -5.98 13.92
C ARG A 70 -8.70 -7.38 14.12
N ALA A 71 -9.49 -8.25 14.76
CA ALA A 71 -9.10 -9.65 14.97
C ALA A 71 -9.02 -10.43 13.64
N GLU A 72 -9.93 -10.15 12.72
CA GLU A 72 -9.94 -10.75 11.40
C GLU A 72 -8.93 -10.06 10.48
N PRO A 73 -8.18 -10.84 9.68
CA PRO A 73 -7.24 -10.26 8.72
C PRO A 73 -7.95 -9.54 7.59
N CYS A 74 -7.24 -8.58 6.97
CA CYS A 74 -7.70 -7.93 5.76
C CYS A 74 -7.81 -8.94 4.62
N VAL A 75 -8.82 -8.74 3.76
CA VAL A 75 -9.03 -9.52 2.55
C VAL A 75 -9.01 -8.56 1.36
N TRP A 76 -8.19 -8.85 0.38
CA TRP A 76 -8.17 -8.14 -0.90
C TRP A 76 -8.03 -9.15 -2.04
N PRO A 77 -8.45 -8.79 -3.25
CA PRO A 77 -8.38 -9.71 -4.38
C PRO A 77 -6.93 -10.04 -4.72
N GLU A 78 -6.69 -11.27 -5.14
CA GLU A 78 -5.37 -11.68 -5.63
C GLU A 78 -4.99 -10.92 -6.90
N LYS A 79 -5.97 -10.68 -7.78
CA LYS A 79 -5.79 -9.95 -9.03
C LYS A 79 -6.93 -8.97 -9.26
N ILE A 80 -6.63 -7.88 -9.96
CA ILE A 80 -7.62 -6.94 -10.48
C ILE A 80 -7.60 -7.06 -11.99
N VAL A 81 -8.79 -7.26 -12.58
CA VAL A 81 -8.92 -7.35 -14.03
C VAL A 81 -9.06 -5.96 -14.62
N SER A 82 -8.17 -5.62 -15.55
CA SER A 82 -8.24 -4.39 -16.36
C SER A 82 -8.55 -4.69 -17.80
N ALA A 83 -8.84 -3.64 -18.59
CA ALA A 83 -9.05 -3.78 -20.02
C ALA A 83 -7.84 -4.37 -20.77
N ALA A 84 -6.63 -4.13 -20.24
CA ALA A 84 -5.39 -4.65 -20.81
C ALA A 84 -5.04 -6.06 -20.32
N GLY A 85 -5.70 -6.57 -19.28
CA GLY A 85 -5.46 -7.88 -18.69
C GLY A 85 -5.41 -7.84 -17.15
N PRO A 86 -5.15 -8.99 -16.50
CA PRO A 86 -5.08 -9.07 -15.05
C PRO A 86 -3.81 -8.40 -14.50
N VAL A 87 -3.96 -7.74 -13.35
CA VAL A 87 -2.88 -7.13 -12.57
C VAL A 87 -2.84 -7.80 -11.21
N THR A 88 -1.70 -8.39 -10.85
CA THR A 88 -1.53 -9.05 -9.56
C THR A 88 -1.37 -8.04 -8.44
N VAL A 89 -2.18 -8.17 -7.40
CA VAL A 89 -2.07 -7.39 -6.16
C VAL A 89 -0.95 -7.97 -5.31
N PHE A 90 -0.12 -7.10 -4.73
CA PHE A 90 0.97 -7.55 -3.86
C PHE A 90 0.41 -8.33 -2.65
N ASN A 91 0.95 -9.53 -2.44
CA ASN A 91 0.63 -10.37 -1.29
C ASN A 91 1.86 -10.44 -0.38
N PRO A 92 1.77 -9.93 0.87
CA PRO A 92 2.91 -9.96 1.79
C PRO A 92 3.27 -11.37 2.28
N GLY A 93 2.38 -12.36 2.12
CA GLY A 93 2.58 -13.72 2.60
C GLY A 93 2.33 -13.94 4.10
N PHE A 94 1.77 -12.94 4.78
CA PHE A 94 1.36 -13.02 6.18
C PHE A 94 0.05 -12.27 6.40
N PRO A 95 -0.73 -12.58 7.47
CA PRO A 95 -1.97 -11.88 7.75
C PRO A 95 -1.72 -10.44 8.20
N VAL A 96 -2.54 -9.51 7.71
CA VAL A 96 -2.52 -8.09 8.06
C VAL A 96 -3.86 -7.72 8.67
N HIS A 97 -3.86 -7.11 9.84
CA HIS A 97 -5.07 -6.85 10.63
C HIS A 97 -5.50 -5.38 10.66
N TRP A 98 -4.75 -4.49 10.02
CA TRP A 98 -5.09 -3.06 9.95
C TRP A 98 -6.00 -2.78 8.76
N HIS A 99 -7.24 -2.37 9.06
CA HIS A 99 -8.26 -2.07 8.07
C HIS A 99 -8.41 -0.56 7.89
N VAL A 100 -8.57 -0.12 6.66
CA VAL A 100 -8.98 1.25 6.35
C VAL A 100 -10.50 1.32 6.50
N VAL A 101 -10.98 2.19 7.37
CA VAL A 101 -12.40 2.33 7.67
C VAL A 101 -12.95 3.71 7.32
#